data_0213264c30b8910ce0e68cbe9603e95a
#
_entry.id   0213264c30b8910ce0e68cbe9603e95a
#
_cell.length_a   1.000
_cell.length_b   1.000
_cell.length_c   1.000
_cell.angle_alpha   90.00
_cell.angle_beta   90.00
_cell.angle_gamma   90.00
#
_symmetry.space_group_name_H-M   'P 1'
#
loop_
_entity.id
_entity.type
_entity.pdbx_description
1 polymer ?
#
loop_
_entity_poly.entity_id
_entity_poly.type
_entity_poly.pdbx_seq_one_letter_code
_entity_poly.pdbx_strand_id
1 'polypeptide(L)'
;AIGQVLTYLFPLSESGHSAIFHDFAGRYTNNCSELTGLIHIGIAVGILIAFYKVFLKLVFEFFSTGKEIFTKNFDIKKTNNSRKFMYYTFIPYIFMLIYLIPVGGGRNIYSLLDSYSYDGNLISEGICFLINAVLLLLASIKLAKNEKGVQLSAPAVLVTSVLVFFAIPVSGLSVCAVVVSVLALFGINKKIAFRYFISLSVPILLVRGIIEIALCVTYINIVAGIIGVIIAIVFSFFISKLSLYLPQSRFYKFFSSYRFAVGGISL
;
A
#
# COMPACT_ATOMS: atom_id res chain seq x y z
N ALA A 1 6.66 10.70 -11.26
CA ALA A 1 5.66 11.14 -10.27
C ALA A 1 4.25 10.68 -10.62
N ILE A 2 3.64 11.14 -11.74
CA ILE A 2 2.24 10.79 -12.08
C ILE A 2 2.05 9.27 -12.17
N GLY A 3 2.92 8.56 -12.88
CA GLY A 3 2.86 7.10 -13.00
C GLY A 3 2.91 6.40 -11.63
N GLN A 4 3.81 6.83 -10.74
CA GLN A 4 3.92 6.27 -9.39
C GLN A 4 2.66 6.51 -8.55
N VAL A 5 2.08 7.72 -8.61
CA VAL A 5 0.80 8.02 -7.93
C VAL A 5 -0.31 7.08 -8.40
N LEU A 6 -0.45 6.91 -9.73
CA LEU A 6 -1.49 6.06 -10.30
C LEU A 6 -1.27 4.59 -9.95
N THR A 7 -0.05 4.08 -10.12
CA THR A 7 0.26 2.67 -9.87
C THR A 7 0.23 2.30 -8.40
N TYR A 8 0.43 3.27 -7.48
CA TYR A 8 0.31 3.08 -6.05
C TYR A 8 -1.15 3.09 -5.57
N LEU A 9 -1.91 4.12 -5.96
CA LEU A 9 -3.29 4.33 -5.47
C LEU A 9 -4.33 3.45 -6.14
N PHE A 10 -4.06 3.00 -7.35
CA PHE A 10 -4.84 1.97 -8.01
C PHE A 10 -4.23 0.59 -7.77
N PRO A 11 -4.99 -0.50 -7.95
CA PRO A 11 -4.49 -1.85 -7.73
C PRO A 11 -3.57 -2.31 -8.87
N LEU A 12 -2.49 -1.55 -9.15
CA LEU A 12 -1.59 -1.73 -10.29
C LEU A 12 -0.20 -2.25 -9.91
N SER A 13 0.31 -2.04 -8.72
CA SER A 13 1.70 -2.25 -8.28
C SER A 13 2.70 -1.25 -8.86
N GLU A 14 3.13 -0.34 -8.02
CA GLU A 14 4.12 0.68 -8.36
C GLU A 14 5.49 0.05 -8.64
N SER A 15 5.96 -0.86 -7.79
CA SER A 15 7.24 -1.54 -7.95
C SER A 15 7.32 -2.39 -9.21
N GLY A 16 6.27 -3.18 -9.51
CA GLY A 16 6.24 -4.01 -10.72
C GLY A 16 6.24 -3.20 -12.01
N HIS A 17 5.49 -2.08 -12.07
CA HIS A 17 5.54 -1.19 -13.24
C HIS A 17 6.89 -0.48 -13.36
N SER A 18 7.52 -0.13 -12.23
CA SER A 18 8.86 0.43 -12.23
C SER A 18 9.88 -0.58 -12.78
N ALA A 19 9.81 -1.85 -12.38
CA ALA A 19 10.66 -2.91 -12.88
C ALA A 19 10.52 -3.08 -14.42
N ILE A 20 9.29 -3.17 -14.91
CA ILE A 20 9.01 -3.25 -16.36
C ILE A 20 9.58 -2.03 -17.10
N PHE A 21 9.37 -0.82 -16.56
CA PHE A 21 9.88 0.40 -17.19
C PHE A 21 11.41 0.43 -17.25
N HIS A 22 12.08 -0.02 -16.19
CA HIS A 22 13.54 -0.11 -16.16
C HIS A 22 14.08 -1.13 -17.14
N ASP A 23 13.43 -2.28 -17.29
CA ASP A 23 13.79 -3.29 -18.27
C ASP A 23 13.69 -2.75 -19.70
N PHE A 24 12.55 -2.18 -20.08
CA PHE A 24 12.35 -1.58 -21.40
C PHE A 24 13.29 -0.40 -21.69
N ALA A 25 13.64 0.38 -20.68
CA ALA A 25 14.55 1.51 -20.84
C ALA A 25 16.03 1.09 -20.87
N GLY A 26 16.34 -0.20 -20.74
CA GLY A 26 17.71 -0.72 -20.68
C GLY A 26 18.52 -0.17 -19.49
N ARG A 27 17.83 0.27 -18.44
CA ARG A 27 18.42 0.91 -17.26
C ARG A 27 18.26 0.02 -16.05
N TYR A 28 18.92 -1.11 -16.02
CA TYR A 28 19.18 -1.84 -14.77
C TYR A 28 20.14 -1.02 -13.91
N THR A 29 19.67 0.08 -13.37
CA THR A 29 20.43 0.79 -12.37
C THR A 29 19.82 0.48 -11.01
N ASN A 30 20.61 -0.16 -10.14
CA ASN A 30 20.34 -0.32 -8.70
C ASN A 30 20.25 1.04 -7.97
N ASN A 31 19.89 2.09 -8.67
CA ASN A 31 19.89 3.44 -8.16
C ASN A 31 18.55 3.68 -7.51
N CYS A 32 18.51 3.52 -6.18
CA CYS A 32 17.57 4.24 -5.36
C CYS A 32 17.54 5.68 -5.87
N SER A 33 16.50 6.06 -6.55
CA SER A 33 16.35 7.43 -6.96
C SER A 33 15.84 8.19 -5.74
N GLU A 34 16.63 9.13 -5.19
CA GLU A 34 16.15 10.09 -4.18
C GLU A 34 14.80 10.68 -4.64
N LEU A 35 14.61 10.87 -5.94
CA LEU A 35 13.36 11.32 -6.53
C LEU A 35 12.19 10.37 -6.18
N THR A 36 12.41 9.05 -6.17
CA THR A 36 11.37 8.07 -5.79
C THR A 36 10.98 8.27 -4.33
N GLY A 37 11.95 8.41 -3.43
CA GLY A 37 11.70 8.66 -2.01
C GLY A 37 10.93 9.98 -1.77
N LEU A 38 11.32 11.05 -2.44
CA LEU A 38 10.62 12.33 -2.39
C LEU A 38 9.18 12.22 -2.92
N ILE A 39 8.95 11.47 -4.00
CA ILE A 39 7.62 11.24 -4.55
C ILE A 39 6.77 10.43 -3.57
N HIS A 40 7.31 9.41 -2.89
CA HIS A 40 6.58 8.66 -1.85
C HIS A 40 6.13 9.56 -0.71
N ILE A 41 7.00 10.47 -0.24
CA ILE A 41 6.62 11.47 0.76
C ILE A 41 5.53 12.40 0.21
N GLY A 42 5.66 12.85 -1.04
CA GLY A 42 4.65 13.68 -1.71
C GLY A 42 3.29 12.97 -1.79
N ILE A 43 3.26 11.69 -2.15
CA ILE A 43 2.04 10.87 -2.16
C ILE A 43 1.42 10.79 -0.77
N ALA A 44 2.21 10.52 0.26
CA ALA A 44 1.75 10.46 1.64
C ALA A 44 1.12 11.78 2.10
N VAL A 45 1.76 12.91 1.81
CA VAL A 45 1.25 14.26 2.13
C VAL A 45 -0.06 14.54 1.40
N GLY A 46 -0.17 14.25 0.12
CA GLY A 46 -1.41 14.45 -0.65
C GLY A 46 -2.57 13.60 -0.12
N ILE A 47 -2.31 12.35 0.28
CA ILE A 47 -3.29 11.48 0.95
C ILE A 47 -3.69 12.07 2.30
N LEU A 48 -2.74 12.52 3.11
CA LEU A 48 -3.01 13.15 4.42
C LEU A 48 -3.93 14.36 4.26
N ILE A 49 -3.67 15.22 3.30
CA ILE A 49 -4.52 16.39 3.02
C ILE A 49 -5.91 15.95 2.56
N ALA A 50 -6.01 14.95 1.67
CA ALA A 50 -7.28 14.46 1.15
C ALA A 50 -8.17 13.84 2.24
N PHE A 51 -7.58 13.14 3.20
CA PHE A 51 -8.26 12.37 4.25
C PHE A 51 -7.94 12.86 5.67
N TYR A 52 -7.58 14.13 5.85
CA TYR A 52 -7.15 14.68 7.12
C TYR A 52 -8.09 14.37 8.30
N LYS A 53 -9.42 14.36 8.07
CA LYS A 53 -10.40 14.01 9.11
C LYS A 53 -10.27 12.56 9.61
N VAL A 54 -9.89 11.64 8.72
CA VAL A 54 -9.65 10.23 9.10
C VAL A 54 -8.41 10.16 9.98
N PHE A 55 -7.32 10.82 9.58
CA PHE A 55 -6.07 10.81 10.32
C PHE A 55 -6.17 11.55 11.65
N LEU A 56 -6.82 12.71 11.70
CA LEU A 56 -7.10 13.40 12.97
C LEU A 56 -7.87 12.50 13.94
N LYS A 57 -8.84 11.74 13.44
CA LYS A 57 -9.61 10.82 14.28
C LYS A 57 -8.76 9.66 14.79
N LEU A 58 -7.87 9.09 13.96
CA LEU A 58 -6.93 8.06 14.38
C LEU A 58 -5.98 8.56 15.47
N VAL A 59 -5.42 9.76 15.29
CA VAL A 59 -4.54 10.41 16.26
C VAL A 59 -5.27 10.68 17.58
N PHE A 60 -6.48 11.22 17.50
CA PHE A 60 -7.31 11.46 18.70
C PHE A 60 -7.59 10.18 19.46
N GLU A 61 -8.03 9.11 18.78
CA GLU A 61 -8.31 7.82 19.43
C GLU A 61 -7.03 7.19 20.00
N PHE A 62 -5.89 7.37 19.35
CA PHE A 62 -4.60 6.90 19.87
C PHE A 62 -4.24 7.57 21.19
N PHE A 63 -4.28 8.91 21.26
CA PHE A 63 -3.98 9.65 22.49
C PHE A 63 -5.04 9.43 23.59
N SER A 64 -6.32 9.34 23.22
CA SER A 64 -7.40 9.02 24.15
C SER A 64 -7.20 7.65 24.78
N THR A 65 -6.86 6.64 23.99
CA THR A 65 -6.56 5.29 24.49
C THR A 65 -5.34 5.29 25.38
N GLY A 66 -4.27 5.98 25.00
CA GLY A 66 -3.07 6.15 25.83
C GLY A 66 -3.43 6.75 27.20
N LYS A 67 -4.19 7.84 27.23
CA LYS A 67 -4.66 8.47 28.47
C LYS A 67 -5.45 7.49 29.34
N GLU A 68 -6.40 6.73 28.76
CA GLU A 68 -7.20 5.76 29.51
C GLU A 68 -6.35 4.63 30.11
N ILE A 69 -5.32 4.16 29.40
CA ILE A 69 -4.37 3.16 29.90
C ILE A 69 -3.60 3.73 31.09
N PHE A 70 -3.05 4.94 30.98
CA PHE A 70 -2.30 5.59 32.07
C PHE A 70 -3.18 5.87 33.30
N THR A 71 -4.45 6.21 33.10
CA THR A 71 -5.40 6.47 34.18
C THR A 71 -6.07 5.20 34.71
N LYS A 72 -5.71 4.01 34.23
CA LYS A 72 -6.32 2.70 34.58
C LYS A 72 -7.83 2.62 34.33
N ASN A 73 -8.38 3.48 33.48
CA ASN A 73 -9.79 3.51 33.10
C ASN A 73 -10.08 2.80 31.79
N PHE A 74 -9.09 2.10 31.24
CA PHE A 74 -9.21 1.41 29.96
C PHE A 74 -10.16 0.22 30.05
N ASP A 75 -11.22 0.22 29.21
CA ASP A 75 -12.16 -0.88 29.09
C ASP A 75 -12.34 -1.25 27.61
N ILE A 76 -11.82 -2.41 27.23
CA ILE A 76 -11.90 -2.92 25.86
C ILE A 76 -13.34 -3.15 25.39
N LYS A 77 -14.28 -3.42 26.31
CA LYS A 77 -15.70 -3.66 25.99
C LYS A 77 -16.43 -2.38 25.57
N LYS A 78 -15.95 -1.21 25.98
CA LYS A 78 -16.51 0.11 25.63
C LYS A 78 -15.92 0.71 24.38
N THR A 79 -15.28 -0.09 23.54
CA THR A 79 -14.58 0.37 22.34
C THR A 79 -15.57 0.75 21.24
N ASN A 80 -15.51 2.00 20.77
CA ASN A 80 -16.30 2.49 19.64
C ASN A 80 -15.72 2.04 18.29
N ASN A 81 -16.50 2.18 17.20
CA ASN A 81 -16.07 1.75 15.87
C ASN A 81 -14.80 2.48 15.37
N SER A 82 -14.57 3.72 15.80
CA SER A 82 -13.39 4.49 15.42
C SER A 82 -12.13 3.97 16.09
N ARG A 83 -12.25 3.62 17.36
CA ARG A 83 -11.17 3.03 18.14
C ARG A 83 -10.82 1.62 17.63
N LYS A 84 -11.84 0.79 17.29
CA LYS A 84 -11.62 -0.49 16.62
C LYS A 84 -10.88 -0.31 15.29
N PHE A 85 -11.29 0.67 14.49
CA PHE A 85 -10.61 0.97 13.22
C PHE A 85 -9.15 1.38 13.45
N MET A 86 -8.87 2.19 14.48
CA MET A 86 -7.51 2.55 14.88
C MET A 86 -6.69 1.32 15.26
N TYR A 87 -7.18 0.44 16.15
CA TYR A 87 -6.48 -0.79 16.52
C TYR A 87 -6.18 -1.67 15.30
N TYR A 88 -7.16 -1.85 14.43
CA TYR A 88 -7.01 -2.62 13.21
C TYR A 88 -5.97 -2.02 12.24
N THR A 89 -5.84 -0.71 12.22
CA THR A 89 -4.82 -0.02 11.41
C THR A 89 -3.40 -0.27 11.95
N PHE A 90 -3.24 -0.51 13.26
CA PHE A 90 -1.93 -0.78 13.86
C PHE A 90 -1.47 -2.25 13.72
N ILE A 91 -2.39 -3.21 13.53
CA ILE A 91 -2.03 -4.64 13.43
C ILE A 91 -0.99 -4.91 12.33
N PRO A 92 -1.13 -4.43 11.08
CA PRO A 92 -0.12 -4.66 10.04
C PRO A 92 1.27 -4.14 10.39
N TYR A 93 1.36 -3.03 11.13
CA TYR A 93 2.66 -2.48 11.53
C TYR A 93 3.37 -3.37 12.56
N ILE A 94 2.62 -4.12 13.38
CA ILE A 94 3.21 -5.12 14.29
C ILE A 94 3.86 -6.23 13.46
N PHE A 95 3.20 -6.70 12.39
CA PHE A 95 3.80 -7.67 11.46
C PHE A 95 5.06 -7.11 10.78
N MET A 96 5.08 -5.82 10.45
CA MET A 96 6.24 -5.18 9.83
C MET A 96 7.46 -5.11 10.76
N LEU A 97 7.31 -5.20 12.08
CA LEU A 97 8.43 -5.31 13.00
C LEU A 97 9.29 -6.57 12.73
N ILE A 98 8.70 -7.61 12.14
CA ILE A 98 9.41 -8.82 11.72
C ILE A 98 10.51 -8.51 10.69
N TYR A 99 10.36 -7.46 9.87
CA TYR A 99 11.38 -7.03 8.92
C TYR A 99 12.72 -6.67 9.57
N LEU A 100 12.69 -6.25 10.84
CA LEU A 100 13.88 -5.84 11.58
C LEU A 100 14.71 -7.04 12.06
N ILE A 101 14.17 -8.28 12.01
CA ILE A 101 14.87 -9.48 12.48
C ILE A 101 16.06 -9.76 11.56
N PRO A 102 17.30 -9.83 12.11
CA PRO A 102 18.48 -10.14 11.35
C PRO A 102 18.47 -11.62 10.93
N VAL A 103 18.82 -11.90 9.67
CA VAL A 103 18.89 -13.27 9.11
C VAL A 103 20.33 -13.68 8.77
N GLY A 104 21.33 -12.95 9.25
CA GLY A 104 22.75 -13.20 9.01
C GLY A 104 23.30 -12.44 7.79
N GLY A 105 24.65 -12.37 7.70
CA GLY A 105 25.31 -11.69 6.59
C GLY A 105 25.03 -10.18 6.47
N GLY A 106 24.65 -9.52 7.57
CA GLY A 106 24.27 -8.08 7.56
C GLY A 106 22.91 -7.80 6.94
N ARG A 107 22.11 -8.85 6.66
CA ARG A 107 20.75 -8.74 6.09
C ARG A 107 19.67 -8.89 7.16
N ASN A 108 18.51 -8.34 6.89
CA ASN A 108 17.29 -8.55 7.65
C ASN A 108 16.20 -9.21 6.77
N ILE A 109 15.06 -9.57 7.36
CA ILE A 109 13.98 -10.22 6.62
C ILE A 109 13.47 -9.33 5.46
N TYR A 110 13.43 -8.00 5.64
CA TYR A 110 13.04 -7.10 4.55
C TYR A 110 13.98 -7.22 3.35
N SER A 111 15.29 -7.09 3.58
CA SER A 111 16.29 -7.16 2.50
C SER A 111 16.37 -8.54 1.85
N LEU A 112 16.04 -9.60 2.61
CA LEU A 112 15.91 -10.94 2.04
C LEU A 112 14.73 -11.02 1.06
N LEU A 113 13.56 -10.56 1.47
CA LEU A 113 12.36 -10.58 0.61
C LEU A 113 12.52 -9.64 -0.59
N ASP A 114 13.09 -8.47 -0.39
CA ASP A 114 13.34 -7.47 -1.44
C ASP A 114 14.34 -8.01 -2.49
N SER A 115 15.32 -8.82 -2.08
CA SER A 115 16.32 -9.40 -3.00
C SER A 115 15.70 -10.33 -4.05
N TYR A 116 14.55 -10.93 -3.81
CA TYR A 116 13.82 -11.72 -4.81
C TYR A 116 13.18 -10.86 -5.91
N SER A 117 13.14 -9.54 -5.72
CA SER A 117 12.58 -8.58 -6.68
C SER A 117 13.62 -8.02 -7.65
N TYR A 118 14.89 -8.39 -7.51
CA TYR A 118 16.01 -7.87 -8.31
C TYR A 118 16.81 -9.02 -8.94
N ASP A 119 16.10 -9.99 -9.50
CA ASP A 119 16.71 -11.18 -10.11
C ASP A 119 17.15 -10.99 -11.57
N GLY A 120 16.98 -9.78 -12.13
CA GLY A 120 17.38 -9.43 -13.50
C GLY A 120 16.47 -9.98 -14.60
N ASN A 121 15.29 -10.50 -14.22
CA ASN A 121 14.23 -10.89 -15.15
C ASN A 121 12.86 -10.45 -14.61
N LEU A 122 11.83 -10.47 -15.43
CA LEU A 122 10.48 -10.04 -15.07
C LEU A 122 9.56 -11.19 -14.65
N ILE A 123 10.08 -12.41 -14.50
CA ILE A 123 9.26 -13.60 -14.22
C ILE A 123 8.62 -13.50 -12.84
N SER A 124 9.37 -13.06 -11.83
CA SER A 124 8.85 -12.87 -10.47
C SER A 124 7.74 -11.82 -10.42
N GLU A 125 7.92 -10.69 -11.11
CA GLU A 125 6.88 -9.66 -11.25
C GLU A 125 5.66 -10.18 -12.02
N GLY A 126 5.87 -10.94 -13.10
CA GLY A 126 4.82 -11.57 -13.89
C GLY A 126 3.95 -12.48 -13.02
N ILE A 127 4.54 -13.37 -12.25
CA ILE A 127 3.83 -14.24 -11.30
C ILE A 127 3.05 -13.40 -10.27
N CYS A 128 3.67 -12.38 -9.69
CA CYS A 128 3.04 -11.48 -8.73
C CYS A 128 1.86 -10.70 -9.33
N PHE A 129 1.96 -10.26 -10.58
CA PHE A 129 0.84 -9.66 -11.32
C PHE A 129 -0.32 -10.65 -11.47
N LEU A 130 -0.05 -11.92 -11.81
CA LEU A 130 -1.07 -12.94 -11.96
C LEU A 130 -1.76 -13.27 -10.62
N ILE A 131 -1.01 -13.38 -9.53
CA ILE A 131 -1.58 -13.59 -8.19
C ILE A 131 -2.57 -12.47 -7.84
N ASN A 132 -2.15 -11.21 -8.03
CA ASN A 132 -3.04 -10.07 -7.76
C ASN A 132 -4.23 -10.02 -8.74
N ALA A 133 -4.05 -10.43 -9.99
CA ALA A 133 -5.13 -10.52 -10.97
C ALA A 133 -6.23 -11.48 -10.51
N VAL A 134 -5.82 -12.67 -10.02
CA VAL A 134 -6.75 -13.66 -9.45
C VAL A 134 -7.47 -13.10 -8.22
N LEU A 135 -6.75 -12.47 -7.28
CA LEU A 135 -7.35 -11.85 -6.09
C LEU A 135 -8.40 -10.78 -6.46
N LEU A 136 -8.08 -9.91 -7.42
CA LEU A 136 -9.02 -8.89 -7.90
C LEU A 136 -10.24 -9.50 -8.60
N LEU A 137 -10.05 -10.58 -9.39
CA LEU A 137 -11.13 -11.27 -10.05
C LEU A 137 -12.11 -11.86 -9.03
N LEU A 138 -11.59 -12.60 -8.05
CA LEU A 138 -12.40 -13.18 -6.98
C LEU A 138 -13.15 -12.12 -6.18
N ALA A 139 -12.47 -11.00 -5.84
CA ALA A 139 -13.09 -9.85 -5.19
C ALA A 139 -14.20 -9.24 -6.05
N SER A 140 -14.03 -9.14 -7.38
CA SER A 140 -15.04 -8.60 -8.29
C SER A 140 -16.33 -9.44 -8.29
N ILE A 141 -16.20 -10.77 -8.27
CA ILE A 141 -17.32 -11.71 -8.21
C ILE A 141 -18.06 -11.58 -6.86
N LYS A 142 -17.31 -11.47 -5.76
CA LYS A 142 -17.90 -11.32 -4.42
C LYS A 142 -18.67 -9.99 -4.27
N LEU A 143 -18.09 -8.90 -4.75
CA LEU A 143 -18.73 -7.58 -4.71
C LEU A 143 -19.98 -7.48 -5.58
N ALA A 144 -20.02 -8.20 -6.71
CA ALA A 144 -21.21 -8.26 -7.56
C ALA A 144 -22.41 -8.92 -6.84
N LYS A 145 -22.15 -9.82 -5.89
CA LYS A 145 -23.18 -10.54 -5.12
C LYS A 145 -23.62 -9.81 -3.84
N ASN A 146 -22.80 -8.90 -3.29
CA ASN A 146 -23.09 -8.25 -2.02
C ASN A 146 -22.64 -6.78 -2.02
N GLU A 147 -23.56 -5.87 -2.31
CA GLU A 147 -23.25 -4.43 -2.39
C GLU A 147 -23.17 -3.73 -1.02
N LYS A 148 -23.90 -4.21 -0.01
CA LYS A 148 -24.01 -3.50 1.28
C LYS A 148 -22.73 -3.60 2.12
N GLY A 149 -22.07 -4.76 2.12
CA GLY A 149 -20.84 -5.01 2.85
C GLY A 149 -20.96 -4.85 4.38
N VAL A 150 -20.04 -5.43 5.12
CA VAL A 150 -19.98 -5.38 6.59
C VAL A 150 -18.84 -4.48 7.08
N GLN A 151 -18.80 -4.24 8.39
CA GLN A 151 -17.72 -3.52 9.06
C GLN A 151 -16.43 -4.36 9.10
N LEU A 152 -15.29 -3.69 9.33
CA LEU A 152 -14.00 -4.33 9.46
C LEU A 152 -13.99 -5.35 10.60
N SER A 153 -13.46 -6.53 10.36
CA SER A 153 -13.40 -7.63 11.33
C SER A 153 -11.95 -8.06 11.60
N ALA A 154 -11.68 -8.59 12.79
CA ALA A 154 -10.34 -9.01 13.18
C ALA A 154 -9.75 -10.10 12.24
N PRO A 155 -10.49 -11.17 11.86
CA PRO A 155 -9.96 -12.16 10.93
C PRO A 155 -9.57 -11.56 9.57
N ALA A 156 -10.41 -10.66 9.03
CA ALA A 156 -10.11 -9.98 7.77
C ALA A 156 -8.83 -9.14 7.87
N VAL A 157 -8.65 -8.42 8.97
CA VAL A 157 -7.46 -7.61 9.23
C VAL A 157 -6.22 -8.47 9.38
N LEU A 158 -6.27 -9.58 10.12
CA LEU A 158 -5.13 -10.47 10.31
C LEU A 158 -4.65 -11.08 8.99
N VAL A 159 -5.57 -11.63 8.19
CA VAL A 159 -5.22 -12.16 6.86
C VAL A 159 -4.66 -11.06 5.95
N THR A 160 -5.29 -9.89 5.95
CA THR A 160 -4.78 -8.74 5.18
C THR A 160 -3.37 -8.34 5.65
N SER A 161 -3.10 -8.34 6.96
CA SER A 161 -1.79 -7.95 7.51
C SER A 161 -0.68 -8.90 7.08
N VAL A 162 -0.93 -10.20 7.10
CA VAL A 162 0.02 -11.22 6.62
C VAL A 162 0.32 -11.02 5.13
N LEU A 163 -0.70 -10.79 4.31
CA LEU A 163 -0.50 -10.61 2.87
C LEU A 163 0.15 -9.26 2.53
N VAL A 164 -0.16 -8.19 3.27
CA VAL A 164 0.51 -6.88 3.13
C VAL A 164 1.99 -6.98 3.52
N PHE A 165 2.32 -7.77 4.52
CA PHE A 165 3.71 -8.05 4.88
C PHE A 165 4.53 -8.56 3.68
N PHE A 166 4.00 -9.43 2.84
CA PHE A 166 4.70 -9.84 1.60
C PHE A 166 4.57 -8.80 0.47
N ALA A 167 3.45 -8.07 0.40
CA ALA A 167 3.20 -7.15 -0.70
C ALA A 167 4.08 -5.88 -0.68
N ILE A 168 4.69 -5.53 0.45
CA ILE A 168 5.54 -4.34 0.57
C ILE A 168 6.92 -4.57 -0.06
N PRO A 169 7.69 -5.63 0.31
CA PRO A 169 9.01 -5.84 -0.24
C PRO A 169 9.02 -6.53 -1.60
N VAL A 170 8.01 -7.35 -1.92
CA VAL A 170 8.01 -8.15 -3.15
C VAL A 170 7.49 -7.35 -4.33
N SER A 171 8.35 -7.11 -5.33
CA SER A 171 7.99 -6.40 -6.56
C SER A 171 6.88 -7.13 -7.32
N GLY A 172 6.03 -6.38 -8.03
CA GLY A 172 4.87 -6.92 -8.71
C GLY A 172 3.64 -7.11 -7.83
N LEU A 173 3.78 -7.35 -6.50
CA LEU A 173 2.64 -7.31 -5.58
C LEU A 173 2.17 -5.87 -5.34
N SER A 174 0.88 -5.68 -5.18
CA SER A 174 0.28 -4.36 -4.91
C SER A 174 -0.40 -4.35 -3.56
N VAL A 175 0.07 -3.49 -2.67
CA VAL A 175 -0.57 -3.28 -1.37
C VAL A 175 -2.04 -2.88 -1.54
N CYS A 176 -2.35 -1.99 -2.49
CA CYS A 176 -3.73 -1.62 -2.82
C CYS A 176 -4.56 -2.85 -3.23
N ALA A 177 -4.08 -3.63 -4.21
CA ALA A 177 -4.80 -4.80 -4.70
C ALA A 177 -5.03 -5.83 -3.60
N VAL A 178 -4.02 -6.13 -2.79
CA VAL A 178 -4.11 -7.06 -1.66
C VAL A 178 -5.15 -6.59 -0.66
N VAL A 179 -5.02 -5.36 -0.14
CA VAL A 179 -5.93 -4.84 0.90
C VAL A 179 -7.37 -4.83 0.41
N VAL A 180 -7.64 -4.21 -0.77
CA VAL A 180 -9.02 -4.05 -1.23
C VAL A 180 -9.64 -5.38 -1.63
N SER A 181 -8.86 -6.33 -2.21
CA SER A 181 -9.37 -7.62 -2.62
C SER A 181 -9.65 -8.54 -1.43
N VAL A 182 -8.70 -8.65 -0.50
CA VAL A 182 -8.88 -9.51 0.68
C VAL A 182 -10.05 -9.04 1.52
N LEU A 183 -10.13 -7.74 1.80
CA LEU A 183 -11.26 -7.19 2.56
C LEU A 183 -12.59 -7.38 1.82
N ALA A 184 -12.62 -7.26 0.49
CA ALA A 184 -13.81 -7.56 -0.31
C ALA A 184 -14.21 -9.03 -0.23
N LEU A 185 -13.26 -9.97 -0.22
CA LEU A 185 -13.52 -11.41 -0.05
C LEU A 185 -14.14 -11.73 1.32
N PHE A 186 -13.74 -11.00 2.37
CA PHE A 186 -14.40 -11.06 3.68
C PHE A 186 -15.75 -10.33 3.73
N GLY A 187 -16.19 -9.75 2.61
CA GLY A 187 -17.47 -9.01 2.53
C GLY A 187 -17.43 -7.64 3.17
N ILE A 188 -16.26 -7.07 3.44
CA ILE A 188 -16.10 -5.73 4.02
C ILE A 188 -16.58 -4.68 3.00
N ASN A 189 -17.25 -3.63 3.52
CA ASN A 189 -17.70 -2.53 2.69
C ASN A 189 -16.53 -1.89 1.93
N LYS A 190 -16.70 -1.72 0.61
CA LYS A 190 -15.67 -1.20 -0.29
C LYS A 190 -15.08 0.15 0.11
N LYS A 191 -15.90 1.06 0.65
CA LYS A 191 -15.42 2.38 1.14
C LYS A 191 -14.57 2.21 2.41
N ILE A 192 -14.93 1.26 3.28
CA ILE A 192 -14.17 0.94 4.49
C ILE A 192 -12.85 0.29 4.10
N ALA A 193 -12.86 -0.67 3.17
CA ALA A 193 -11.65 -1.31 2.66
C ALA A 193 -10.66 -0.30 2.07
N PHE A 194 -11.15 0.64 1.25
CA PHE A 194 -10.30 1.68 0.68
C PHE A 194 -9.78 2.67 1.74
N ARG A 195 -10.62 3.09 2.69
CA ARG A 195 -10.16 3.93 3.81
C ARG A 195 -9.10 3.23 4.65
N TYR A 196 -9.24 1.93 4.84
CA TYR A 196 -8.24 1.13 5.55
C TYR A 196 -6.92 1.09 4.76
N PHE A 197 -6.96 0.84 3.45
CA PHE A 197 -5.78 0.94 2.59
C PHE A 197 -5.09 2.31 2.71
N ILE A 198 -5.84 3.41 2.58
CA ILE A 198 -5.32 4.79 2.71
C ILE A 198 -4.66 5.01 4.09
N SER A 199 -5.29 4.50 5.17
CA SER A 199 -4.74 4.65 6.52
C SER A 199 -3.42 3.89 6.71
N LEU A 200 -3.27 2.74 6.05
CA LEU A 200 -2.02 1.98 6.02
C LEU A 200 -0.95 2.63 5.15
N SER A 201 -1.35 3.22 4.04
CA SER A 201 -0.42 3.74 3.02
C SER A 201 0.45 4.87 3.52
N VAL A 202 -0.09 5.78 4.33
CA VAL A 202 0.64 6.99 4.73
C VAL A 202 1.90 6.67 5.53
N PRO A 203 1.85 5.91 6.64
CA PRO A 203 3.07 5.56 7.37
C PRO A 203 4.04 4.72 6.52
N ILE A 204 3.52 3.79 5.71
CA ILE A 204 4.35 2.96 4.83
C ILE A 204 5.14 3.83 3.85
N LEU A 205 4.46 4.76 3.18
CA LEU A 205 5.09 5.67 2.21
C LEU A 205 6.09 6.62 2.86
N LEU A 206 5.78 7.14 4.06
CA LEU A 206 6.71 8.02 4.79
C LEU A 206 7.98 7.27 5.18
N VAL A 207 7.86 6.07 5.76
CA VAL A 207 9.01 5.26 6.16
C VAL A 207 9.82 4.85 4.94
N ARG A 208 9.16 4.36 3.88
CA ARG A 208 9.80 3.96 2.63
C ARG A 208 10.52 5.15 1.98
N GLY A 209 9.87 6.30 1.87
CA GLY A 209 10.46 7.49 1.29
C GLY A 209 11.68 8.00 2.06
N ILE A 210 11.64 7.98 3.40
CA ILE A 210 12.78 8.35 4.24
C ILE A 210 13.94 7.37 4.04
N ILE A 211 13.68 6.07 4.01
CA ILE A 211 14.71 5.05 3.79
C ILE A 211 15.34 5.21 2.40
N GLU A 212 14.53 5.39 1.35
CA GLU A 212 15.00 5.57 -0.02
C GLU A 212 15.89 6.82 -0.16
N ILE A 213 15.54 7.92 0.51
CA ILE A 213 16.39 9.12 0.54
C ILE A 213 17.68 8.88 1.33
N ALA A 214 17.59 8.24 2.50
CA ALA A 214 18.75 8.01 3.38
C ALA A 214 19.78 7.04 2.78
N LEU A 215 19.34 6.07 1.99
CA LEU A 215 20.21 5.07 1.35
C LEU A 215 20.71 5.50 -0.04
N CYS A 216 20.24 6.63 -0.55
CA CYS A 216 20.60 7.06 -1.89
C CYS A 216 21.98 7.75 -1.89
N VAL A 217 22.81 7.38 -2.88
CA VAL A 217 24.18 7.88 -3.06
C VAL A 217 24.24 8.94 -4.19
N THR A 218 23.14 9.14 -4.92
CA THR A 218 23.09 10.02 -6.09
C THR A 218 22.44 11.35 -5.75
N TYR A 219 23.01 12.44 -6.24
CA TYR A 219 22.47 13.79 -6.05
C TYR A 219 21.31 14.08 -7.00
N ILE A 220 20.20 14.56 -6.46
CA ILE A 220 19.06 15.02 -7.27
C ILE A 220 19.28 16.47 -7.72
N ASN A 221 18.79 16.74 -8.92
CA ASN A 221 18.47 18.11 -9.28
C ASN A 221 17.32 18.60 -8.37
N ILE A 222 17.60 19.56 -7.51
CA ILE A 222 16.65 20.11 -6.51
C ILE A 222 15.35 20.57 -7.17
N VAL A 223 15.43 21.18 -8.36
CA VAL A 223 14.26 21.63 -9.10
C VAL A 223 13.38 20.46 -9.52
N ALA A 224 13.97 19.38 -10.03
CA ALA A 224 13.24 18.15 -10.39
C ALA A 224 12.59 17.51 -9.16
N GLY A 225 13.28 17.51 -8.01
CA GLY A 225 12.77 17.05 -6.73
C GLY A 225 11.52 17.82 -6.30
N ILE A 226 11.61 19.16 -6.26
CA ILE A 226 10.49 20.03 -5.86
C ILE A 226 9.28 19.83 -6.80
N ILE A 227 9.50 19.85 -8.12
CA ILE A 227 8.43 19.63 -9.10
C ILE A 227 7.80 18.25 -8.91
N GLY A 228 8.62 17.20 -8.71
CA GLY A 228 8.15 15.84 -8.49
C GLY A 228 7.25 15.72 -7.25
N VAL A 229 7.64 16.34 -6.14
CA VAL A 229 6.86 16.37 -4.89
C VAL A 229 5.53 17.11 -5.08
N ILE A 230 5.55 18.30 -5.70
CA ILE A 230 4.32 19.08 -5.94
C ILE A 230 3.34 18.27 -6.80
N ILE A 231 3.81 17.68 -7.89
CA ILE A 231 3.00 16.81 -8.75
C ILE A 231 2.44 15.63 -7.93
N ALA A 232 3.27 14.98 -7.13
CA ALA A 232 2.85 13.85 -6.32
C ALA A 232 1.76 14.25 -5.30
N ILE A 233 1.89 15.39 -4.62
CA ILE A 233 0.90 15.91 -3.67
C ILE A 233 -0.44 16.18 -4.39
N VAL A 234 -0.40 16.94 -5.48
CA VAL A 234 -1.61 17.35 -6.20
C VAL A 234 -2.34 16.13 -6.77
N PHE A 235 -1.63 15.28 -7.49
CA PHE A 235 -2.25 14.10 -8.12
C PHE A 235 -2.74 13.10 -7.08
N SER A 236 -1.97 12.82 -6.01
CA SER A 236 -2.41 11.88 -4.97
C SER A 236 -3.63 12.40 -4.20
N PHE A 237 -3.75 13.71 -3.97
CA PHE A 237 -4.95 14.32 -3.41
C PHE A 237 -6.19 14.03 -4.25
N PHE A 238 -6.15 14.30 -5.56
CA PHE A 238 -7.30 14.10 -6.44
C PHE A 238 -7.59 12.61 -6.67
N ILE A 239 -6.56 11.81 -6.97
CA ILE A 239 -6.71 10.38 -7.26
C ILE A 239 -7.23 9.62 -6.04
N SER A 240 -6.73 9.90 -4.84
CA SER A 240 -7.19 9.23 -3.63
C SER A 240 -8.66 9.54 -3.30
N LYS A 241 -9.13 10.77 -3.55
CA LYS A 241 -10.56 11.10 -3.46
C LYS A 241 -11.39 10.40 -4.52
N LEU A 242 -10.93 10.41 -5.78
CA LEU A 242 -11.60 9.73 -6.88
C LEU A 242 -11.75 8.23 -6.61
N SER A 243 -10.70 7.61 -6.08
CA SER A 243 -10.67 6.17 -5.77
C SER A 243 -11.71 5.73 -4.73
N LEU A 244 -12.27 6.64 -3.92
CA LEU A 244 -13.41 6.33 -3.05
C LEU A 244 -14.71 6.04 -3.80
N TYR A 245 -14.87 6.58 -4.99
CA TYR A 245 -16.07 6.44 -5.81
C TYR A 245 -15.99 5.32 -6.83
N LEU A 246 -14.76 4.92 -7.19
CA LEU A 246 -14.48 3.91 -8.21
C LEU A 246 -14.65 2.43 -7.79
N PRO A 247 -14.58 2.01 -6.50
CA PRO A 247 -14.61 0.59 -6.15
C PRO A 247 -15.99 -0.04 -6.43
N GLN A 248 -16.20 -0.40 -7.66
CA GLN A 248 -17.33 -1.22 -8.13
C GLN A 248 -16.78 -2.55 -8.65
N SER A 249 -17.61 -3.58 -8.76
CA SER A 249 -17.17 -4.88 -9.28
C SER A 249 -16.51 -4.76 -10.67
N ARG A 250 -17.03 -3.87 -11.53
CA ARG A 250 -16.46 -3.58 -12.86
C ARG A 250 -15.04 -3.03 -12.79
N PHE A 251 -14.75 -2.18 -11.80
CA PHE A 251 -13.42 -1.62 -11.57
C PHE A 251 -12.40 -2.71 -11.23
N TYR A 252 -12.73 -3.60 -10.29
CA TYR A 252 -11.87 -4.74 -9.93
C TYR A 252 -11.66 -5.68 -11.11
N LYS A 253 -12.72 -5.95 -11.90
CA LYS A 253 -12.63 -6.78 -13.10
C LYS A 253 -11.69 -6.17 -14.15
N PHE A 254 -11.79 -4.86 -14.40
CA PHE A 254 -10.91 -4.15 -15.32
C PHE A 254 -9.44 -4.29 -14.92
N PHE A 255 -9.10 -3.99 -13.66
CA PHE A 255 -7.72 -4.12 -13.20
C PHE A 255 -7.22 -5.56 -13.14
N SER A 256 -8.11 -6.52 -12.87
CA SER A 256 -7.78 -7.94 -12.98
C SER A 256 -7.38 -8.30 -14.41
N SER A 257 -8.18 -7.93 -15.41
CA SER A 257 -7.88 -8.20 -16.83
C SER A 257 -6.58 -7.54 -17.28
N TYR A 258 -6.36 -6.28 -16.88
CA TYR A 258 -5.12 -5.57 -17.15
C TYR A 258 -3.91 -6.33 -16.57
N ARG A 259 -3.99 -6.78 -15.31
CA ARG A 259 -2.89 -7.49 -14.65
C ARG A 259 -2.65 -8.88 -15.23
N PHE A 260 -3.68 -9.57 -15.72
CA PHE A 260 -3.49 -10.80 -16.48
C PHE A 260 -2.71 -10.55 -17.76
N ALA A 261 -3.03 -9.47 -18.49
CA ALA A 261 -2.32 -9.12 -19.71
C ALA A 261 -0.84 -8.76 -19.41
N VAL A 262 -0.60 -7.87 -18.45
CA VAL A 262 0.77 -7.47 -18.09
C VAL A 262 1.57 -8.64 -17.54
N GLY A 263 1.00 -9.43 -16.63
CA GLY A 263 1.65 -10.61 -16.07
C GLY A 263 1.99 -11.67 -17.12
N GLY A 264 1.08 -11.88 -18.10
CA GLY A 264 1.33 -12.81 -19.20
C GLY A 264 2.40 -12.33 -20.19
N ILE A 265 2.59 -11.01 -20.35
CA ILE A 265 3.65 -10.44 -21.17
C ILE A 265 5.02 -10.49 -20.46
N SER A 266 5.01 -10.42 -19.12
CA SER A 266 6.23 -10.44 -18.30
C SER A 266 6.80 -11.85 -18.07
N LEU A 267 6.07 -12.92 -18.43
CA LEU A 267 6.51 -14.33 -18.39
C LEU A 267 7.15 -14.74 -19.71
#